data_cbab05c4af1590873d00cdae074986e3
#
_entry.id   cbab05c4af1590873d00cdae074986e3
#
_cell.length_a   1.000
_cell.length_b   1.000
_cell.length_c   1.000
_cell.angle_alpha   90.00
_cell.angle_beta   90.00
_cell.angle_gamma   90.00
#
_symmetry.space_group_name_H-M   'P 1'
#
loop_
_entity.id
_entity.type
_entity.pdbx_description
1 polymer ?
#
loop_
_entity_poly.entity_id
_entity_poly.type
_entity_poly.pdbx_seq_one_letter_code
_entity_poly.pdbx_strand_id
1 'polypeptide(L)'
;MLRVNIVGIGPGNPKLLTGAALEAINQSTILIGDKRMLANFASEKRFYDTIKTAEICNICANANPEKDIVSILVSGDVGFFSLAKTISGKLPDCECVRFCGISSL
;
A
#
# COMPACT_ATOMS: atom_id res chain seq x y z
N MET A 1 10.99 12.68 -3.44
CA MET A 1 9.55 12.43 -3.31
C MET A 1 9.32 11.16 -2.51
N LEU A 2 8.34 11.19 -1.63
CA LEU A 2 7.94 9.98 -0.90
C LEU A 2 7.34 8.96 -1.86
N ARG A 3 7.82 7.74 -1.80
CA ARG A 3 7.28 6.67 -2.61
C ARG A 3 6.12 5.99 -1.88
N VAL A 4 4.98 5.92 -2.53
CA VAL A 4 3.78 5.28 -2.01
C VAL A 4 3.36 4.19 -2.98
N ASN A 5 3.42 2.96 -2.51
CA ASN A 5 2.99 1.79 -3.29
C ASN A 5 1.58 1.42 -2.88
N ILE A 6 0.68 1.32 -3.84
CA ILE A 6 -0.68 0.89 -3.58
C ILE A 6 -0.81 -0.52 -4.13
N VAL A 7 -0.94 -1.49 -3.23
CA VAL A 7 -0.87 -2.91 -3.58
C VAL A 7 -2.23 -3.56 -3.42
N GLY A 8 -2.77 -4.06 -4.52
CA GLY A 8 -4.00 -4.84 -4.50
C GLY A 8 -3.68 -6.29 -4.18
N ILE A 9 -4.23 -6.79 -3.10
CA ILE A 9 -4.03 -8.16 -2.66
C ILE A 9 -5.31 -8.95 -2.92
N GLY A 10 -5.18 -10.10 -3.56
CA GLY A 10 -6.30 -11.01 -3.76
C GLY A 10 -6.87 -11.43 -2.41
N PRO A 11 -8.17 -11.70 -2.34
CA PRO A 11 -8.83 -11.94 -1.05
C PRO A 11 -8.19 -13.10 -0.27
N GLY A 12 -7.53 -12.70 0.83
CA GLY A 12 -7.00 -13.63 1.80
C GLY A 12 -5.83 -14.51 1.39
N ASN A 13 -5.26 -14.33 0.20
CA ASN A 13 -4.21 -15.23 -0.27
C ASN A 13 -2.96 -14.47 -0.73
N PRO A 14 -1.94 -14.36 0.13
CA PRO A 14 -0.69 -13.68 -0.22
C PRO A 14 0.10 -14.37 -1.32
N LYS A 15 -0.21 -15.63 -1.62
CA LYS A 15 0.45 -16.36 -2.71
C LYS A 15 0.07 -15.85 -4.09
N LEU A 16 -0.99 -15.05 -4.18
CA LEU A 16 -1.43 -14.46 -5.44
C LEU A 16 -0.73 -13.15 -5.78
N LEU A 17 0.18 -12.71 -4.92
CA LEU A 17 0.93 -11.49 -5.20
C LEU A 17 1.98 -11.74 -6.28
N THR A 18 2.13 -10.74 -7.15
CA THR A 18 3.23 -10.77 -8.12
C THR A 18 4.55 -10.58 -7.39
N GLY A 19 5.65 -11.03 -8.02
CA GLY A 19 6.97 -10.83 -7.45
C GLY A 19 7.29 -9.37 -7.22
N ALA A 20 6.88 -8.50 -8.15
CA ALA A 20 7.11 -7.06 -8.04
C ALA A 20 6.34 -6.47 -6.85
N ALA A 21 5.08 -6.89 -6.64
CA ALA A 21 4.29 -6.41 -5.52
C ALA A 21 4.89 -6.86 -4.19
N LEU A 22 5.30 -8.10 -4.10
CA LEU A 22 5.92 -8.64 -2.89
C LEU A 22 7.23 -7.91 -2.57
N GLU A 23 8.04 -7.65 -3.57
CA GLU A 23 9.28 -6.91 -3.40
C GLU A 23 9.01 -5.48 -2.93
N ALA A 24 8.00 -4.83 -3.48
CA ALA A 24 7.63 -3.49 -3.06
C ALA A 24 7.23 -3.46 -1.58
N ILE A 25 6.49 -4.46 -1.12
CA ILE A 25 6.11 -4.59 0.29
C ILE A 25 7.35 -4.82 1.15
N ASN A 26 8.25 -5.68 0.72
CA ASN A 26 9.48 -5.99 1.47
C ASN A 26 10.39 -4.78 1.63
N GLN A 27 10.43 -3.91 0.64
CA GLN A 27 11.24 -2.69 0.68
C GLN A 27 10.60 -1.57 1.49
N SER A 28 9.32 -1.71 1.84
CA SER A 28 8.60 -0.67 2.57
C SER A 28 9.00 -0.62 4.02
N THR A 29 9.00 0.57 4.59
CA THR A 29 9.22 0.78 6.02
C THR A 29 7.90 0.97 6.76
N ILE A 30 6.85 1.35 6.04
CA ILE A 30 5.52 1.59 6.59
C ILE A 30 4.50 0.79 5.78
N LEU A 31 3.65 0.03 6.49
CA LEU A 31 2.54 -0.70 5.89
C LEU A 31 1.23 -0.14 6.40
N ILE A 32 0.33 0.15 5.49
CA ILE A 32 -1.00 0.66 5.81
C ILE A 32 -2.03 -0.29 5.21
N GLY A 33 -3.04 -0.63 5.96
CA GLY A 33 -4.10 -1.50 5.44
C GLY A 33 -4.96 -2.07 6.54
N ASP A 34 -5.84 -2.99 6.16
CA ASP A 34 -6.67 -3.73 7.10
C ASP A 34 -5.78 -4.65 7.95
N LYS A 35 -6.13 -4.81 9.21
CA LYS A 35 -5.44 -5.68 10.14
C LYS A 35 -5.25 -7.09 9.59
N ARG A 36 -6.24 -7.61 8.88
CA ARG A 36 -6.16 -8.95 8.28
C ARG A 36 -5.06 -9.05 7.23
N MET A 37 -4.88 -8.00 6.45
CA MET A 37 -3.85 -7.97 5.43
C MET A 37 -2.48 -7.76 6.04
N LEU A 38 -2.39 -6.88 7.03
CA LEU A 38 -1.13 -6.59 7.70
C LEU A 38 -0.57 -7.83 8.42
N ALA A 39 -1.45 -8.68 8.94
CA ALA A 39 -1.04 -9.89 9.65
C ALA A 39 -0.20 -10.83 8.78
N ASN A 40 -0.41 -10.82 7.47
CA ASN A 40 0.34 -11.67 6.54
C ASN A 40 1.76 -11.14 6.29
N PHE A 41 2.00 -9.88 6.61
CA PHE A 41 3.27 -9.23 6.34
C PHE A 41 3.90 -8.65 7.60
N ALA A 42 3.41 -9.06 8.78
CA ALA A 42 3.88 -8.57 10.05
C ALA A 42 5.35 -8.94 10.25
N SER A 43 6.21 -7.96 10.16
CA SER A 43 7.63 -8.10 10.42
C SER A 43 8.07 -6.85 11.19
N GLU A 44 9.27 -6.38 11.02
CA GLU A 44 9.82 -5.26 11.77
C GLU A 44 9.36 -3.88 11.29
N LYS A 45 8.32 -3.83 10.46
CA LYS A 45 7.85 -2.58 9.86
C LYS A 45 6.84 -1.88 10.76
N ARG A 46 6.64 -0.59 10.50
CA ARG A 46 5.57 0.16 11.16
C ARG A 46 4.24 -0.16 10.50
N PHE A 47 3.22 -0.43 11.31
CA PHE A 47 1.90 -0.80 10.83
C PHE A 47 0.87 0.24 11.21
N TYR A 48 -0.04 0.51 10.29
CA TYR A 48 -1.17 1.39 10.53
C TYR A 48 -2.44 0.67 10.05
N ASP A 49 -3.25 0.24 11.00
CA ASP A 49 -4.50 -0.46 10.73
C ASP A 49 -5.58 0.56 10.36
N THR A 50 -5.53 1.05 9.15
CA THR A 50 -6.50 2.01 8.65
C THR A 50 -6.60 1.92 7.13
N ILE A 51 -7.78 2.25 6.61
CA ILE A 51 -8.01 2.40 5.18
C ILE A 51 -8.64 3.77 4.88
N LYS A 52 -8.70 4.65 5.88
CA LYS A 52 -9.26 5.98 5.72
C LYS A 52 -8.27 6.88 5.00
N THR A 53 -8.71 7.51 3.93
CA THR A 53 -7.87 8.37 3.10
C THR A 53 -7.21 9.49 3.92
N ALA A 54 -7.98 10.11 4.81
CA ALA A 54 -7.45 11.20 5.63
C ALA A 54 -6.29 10.74 6.52
N GLU A 55 -6.42 9.56 7.12
CA GLU A 55 -5.36 8.99 7.96
C GLU A 55 -4.14 8.60 7.13
N ILE A 56 -4.37 8.02 5.96
CA ILE A 56 -3.29 7.66 5.03
C ILE A 56 -2.50 8.90 4.63
N CYS A 57 -3.18 9.96 4.27
CA CYS A 57 -2.53 11.22 3.91
C CYS A 57 -1.71 11.78 5.05
N ASN A 58 -2.22 11.70 6.28
CA ASN A 58 -1.53 12.17 7.46
C ASN A 58 -0.26 11.36 7.72
N ILE A 59 -0.34 10.05 7.58
CA ILE A 59 0.82 9.16 7.73
C ILE A 59 1.90 9.50 6.70
N CYS A 60 1.50 9.69 5.46
CA CYS A 60 2.42 10.04 4.38
C CYS A 60 3.06 11.41 4.60
N ALA A 61 2.29 12.36 5.14
CA ALA A 61 2.80 13.71 5.43
C ALA A 61 3.86 13.69 6.52
N ASN A 62 3.78 12.73 7.44
CA ASN A 62 4.74 12.59 8.53
C ASN A 62 5.90 11.63 8.20
N ALA A 63 5.85 10.96 7.08
CA ALA A 63 6.90 10.05 6.66
C ALA A 63 8.10 10.81 6.08
N ASN A 64 9.27 10.22 6.19
CA ASN A 64 10.48 10.81 5.64
C ASN A 64 10.59 10.45 4.15
N PRO A 65 10.47 11.43 3.24
CA PRO A 65 10.45 11.13 1.79
C PRO A 65 11.77 10.54 1.26
N GLU A 66 12.84 10.66 2.01
CA GLU A 66 14.13 10.12 1.59
C GLU A 66 14.39 8.71 2.12
N LYS A 67 13.83 8.38 3.27
CA LYS A 67 14.11 7.13 3.97
C LYS A 67 12.94 6.17 4.02
N ASP A 68 11.72 6.69 4.00
CA ASP A 68 10.53 5.88 4.15
C ASP A 68 9.92 5.53 2.81
N ILE A 69 9.42 4.32 2.73
CA ILE A 69 8.62 3.83 1.61
C ILE A 69 7.33 3.31 2.20
N VAL A 70 6.21 3.83 1.74
CA VAL A 70 4.90 3.47 2.25
C VAL A 70 4.23 2.50 1.29
N SER A 71 3.71 1.41 1.81
CA SER A 71 2.88 0.49 1.04
C SER A 71 1.49 0.43 1.63
N ILE A 72 0.50 0.64 0.79
CA ILE A 72 -0.91 0.58 1.18
C ILE A 72 -1.48 -0.72 0.63
N LEU A 73 -1.91 -1.59 1.53
CA LEU A 73 -2.45 -2.90 1.17
C LEU A 73 -3.96 -2.82 1.12
N VAL A 74 -4.53 -3.12 -0.02
CA VAL A 74 -5.98 -3.07 -0.20
C VAL A 74 -6.46 -4.32 -0.91
N SER A 75 -7.75 -4.63 -0.75
CA SER A 75 -8.37 -5.71 -1.49
C SER A 75 -8.30 -5.43 -2.99
N GLY A 76 -7.90 -6.42 -3.77
CA GLY A 76 -7.71 -6.26 -5.21
C GLY A 76 -8.98 -6.27 -6.03
N ASP A 77 -10.09 -5.86 -5.44
CA ASP A 77 -11.38 -5.78 -6.11
C ASP A 77 -11.66 -4.36 -6.62
N VAL A 78 -12.93 -4.04 -6.85
CA VAL A 78 -13.37 -2.75 -7.39
C VAL A 78 -12.86 -1.57 -6.55
N GLY A 79 -12.74 -1.74 -5.24
CA GLY A 79 -12.27 -0.69 -4.34
C GLY A 79 -10.83 -0.27 -4.56
N PHE A 80 -10.02 -1.15 -5.14
CA PHE A 80 -8.61 -0.86 -5.37
C PHE A 80 -8.39 0.36 -6.25
N PHE A 81 -9.05 0.39 -7.40
CA PHE A 81 -8.87 1.50 -8.35
C PHE A 81 -9.42 2.81 -7.81
N SER A 82 -10.53 2.75 -7.09
CA SER A 82 -11.12 3.92 -6.47
C SER A 82 -10.19 4.53 -5.43
N LEU A 83 -9.66 3.70 -4.55
CA LEU A 83 -8.72 4.16 -3.52
C LEU A 83 -7.42 4.68 -4.13
N ALA A 84 -6.88 3.98 -5.11
CA ALA A 84 -5.65 4.38 -5.79
C ALA A 84 -5.80 5.75 -6.42
N LYS A 85 -6.93 5.99 -7.10
CA LYS A 85 -7.21 7.27 -7.72
C LYS A 85 -7.34 8.38 -6.68
N THR A 86 -8.03 8.11 -5.58
CA THR A 86 -8.23 9.08 -4.51
C THR A 86 -6.90 9.45 -3.86
N ILE A 87 -6.08 8.47 -3.54
CA ILE A 87 -4.78 8.70 -2.91
C ILE A 87 -3.86 9.48 -3.84
N SER A 88 -3.79 9.10 -5.09
CA SER A 88 -2.95 9.80 -6.07
C SER A 88 -3.36 11.26 -6.24
N GLY A 89 -4.67 11.54 -6.18
CA GLY A 89 -5.16 12.89 -6.26
C GLY A 89 -4.87 13.74 -5.03
N LYS A 90 -4.81 13.12 -3.86
CA LYS A 90 -4.58 13.83 -2.60
C LYS A 90 -3.11 13.96 -2.24
N LEU A 91 -2.25 13.19 -2.88
CA LEU A 91 -0.80 13.21 -2.62
C LEU A 91 -0.03 13.51 -3.91
N PRO A 92 -0.20 14.72 -4.47
CA PRO A 92 0.46 15.06 -5.74
C PRO A 92 1.98 15.15 -5.62
N ASP A 93 2.48 15.37 -4.40
CA ASP A 93 3.91 15.46 -4.13
C ASP A 93 4.55 14.10 -3.85
N CYS A 94 3.77 13.01 -3.91
CA CYS A 94 4.27 11.68 -3.69
C CYS A 94 4.30 10.89 -4.99
N GLU A 95 5.26 9.99 -5.10
CA GLU A 95 5.32 9.07 -6.21
C GLU A 95 4.42 7.87 -5.90
N CYS A 96 3.23 7.84 -6.47
CA CYS A 96 2.27 6.77 -6.25
C CYS A 96 2.41 5.71 -7.34
N VAL A 97 2.71 4.48 -6.94
CA VAL A 97 2.87 3.35 -7.86
C VAL A 97 1.81 2.31 -7.51
N ARG A 98 1.14 1.80 -8.52
CA ARG A 98 0.08 0.81 -8.33
C ARG A 98 0.58 -0.58 -8.71
N PHE A 99 0.32 -1.54 -7.84
CA PHE A 99 0.64 -2.94 -8.07
C PHE A 99 -0.63 -3.75 -7.98
N CYS A 100 -1.04 -4.35 -9.07
CA CYS A 100 -2.18 -5.24 -9.08
C CYS A 100 -1.70 -6.62 -8.68
N GLY A 101 -2.21 -7.15 -7.58
CA GLY A 101 -1.75 -8.42 -7.04
C GLY A 101 -2.24 -9.63 -7.81
N ILE A 102 -3.24 -9.46 -8.67
CA ILE A 102 -3.75 -10.52 -9.51
C ILE A 102 -3.40 -10.18 -10.95
N SER A 103 -2.60 -11.03 -11.54
CA SER A 103 -2.29 -10.89 -12.95
C SER A 103 -3.53 -11.30 -13.75
N SER A 104 -4.31 -10.32 -14.12
CA SER A 104 -5.39 -10.58 -15.05
C SER A 104 -4.80 -10.51 -16.44
N LEU A 105 -4.92 -11.53 -17.09
CA LEU A 105 -4.57 -11.50 -18.50
C LEU A 105 -5.52 -10.67 -19.30
#